data_27651d366f5238339dd8d1f4ca0a87b8
#
_entry.id   27651d366f5238339dd8d1f4ca0a87b8
#
_cell.length_a   1.000
_cell.length_b   1.000
_cell.length_c   1.000
_cell.angle_alpha   90.00
_cell.angle_beta   90.00
_cell.angle_gamma   90.00
#
_symmetry.space_group_name_H-M   'P 1'
#
loop_
_entity.id
_entity.type
_entity.pdbx_description
1 polymer ?
#
loop_
_entity_poly.entity_id
_entity_poly.type
_entity_poly.pdbx_seq_one_letter_code
_entity_poly.pdbx_strand_id
1 'polypeptide(L)'
;EKEDWDELEETVGELIPYFSQILKNQLTIKEYRICLLIRLKFSPTIIGNIVGLSNSGVSLSRKRMLEKVCGKDGTAKDFDKFILSLV
;
A
#
# COMPACT_ATOMS: atom_id res chain seq x y z
N GLU A 1 12.72 -5.42 -8.90
CA GLU A 1 13.96 -4.68 -8.88
C GLU A 1 13.76 -3.26 -8.34
N LYS A 2 14.82 -2.65 -7.85
CA LYS A 2 14.75 -1.32 -7.25
C LYS A 2 14.28 -0.25 -8.25
N GLU A 3 14.74 -0.34 -9.49
CA GLU A 3 14.36 0.62 -10.53
C GLU A 3 12.88 0.57 -10.83
N ASP A 4 12.28 -0.62 -10.81
CA ASP A 4 10.85 -0.79 -11.05
C ASP A 4 10.04 -0.16 -9.93
N TRP A 5 10.49 -0.29 -8.69
CA TRP A 5 9.82 0.32 -7.55
C TRP A 5 9.92 1.85 -7.58
N ASP A 6 11.08 2.38 -7.97
CA ASP A 6 11.27 3.83 -8.10
C ASP A 6 10.33 4.39 -9.17
N GLU A 7 10.17 3.67 -10.28
CA GLU A 7 9.27 4.07 -11.36
C GLU A 7 7.81 4.05 -10.92
N LEU A 8 7.39 3.03 -10.17
CA LEU A 8 6.04 2.96 -9.61
C LEU A 8 5.79 4.09 -8.62
N GLU A 9 6.74 4.38 -7.75
CA GLU A 9 6.63 5.47 -6.79
C GLU A 9 6.49 6.81 -7.50
N GLU A 10 7.25 7.03 -8.56
CA GLU A 10 7.16 8.24 -9.35
C GLU A 10 5.80 8.39 -10.01
N THR A 11 5.27 7.30 -10.59
CA THR A 11 3.94 7.29 -11.20
C THR A 11 2.86 7.65 -10.21
N VAL A 12 2.86 7.03 -9.04
CA VAL A 12 1.86 7.32 -8.00
C VAL A 12 2.06 8.74 -7.47
N GLY A 13 3.31 9.20 -7.34
CA GLY A 13 3.61 10.55 -6.89
C GLY A 13 3.07 11.64 -7.82
N GLU A 14 2.99 11.37 -9.12
CA GLU A 14 2.38 12.30 -10.08
C GLU A 14 0.86 12.38 -9.88
N LEU A 15 0.24 11.24 -9.55
CA LEU A 15 -1.21 11.19 -9.33
C LEU A 15 -1.60 11.76 -7.96
N ILE A 16 -0.78 11.49 -6.94
CA ILE A 16 -1.05 11.88 -5.56
C ILE A 16 0.22 12.45 -4.95
N PRO A 17 0.46 13.78 -5.06
CA PRO A 17 1.72 14.38 -4.58
C PRO A 17 2.03 14.13 -3.11
N TYR A 18 1.02 13.94 -2.28
CA TYR A 18 1.22 13.75 -0.83
C TYR A 18 1.31 12.28 -0.40
N PHE A 19 1.16 11.34 -1.33
CA PHE A 19 1.13 9.91 -1.02
C PHE A 19 2.35 9.48 -0.22
N SER A 20 3.52 9.82 -0.71
CA SER A 20 4.79 9.50 -0.08
C SER A 20 4.91 10.13 1.31
N GLN A 21 4.53 11.40 1.45
CA GLN A 21 4.60 12.12 2.72
C GLN A 21 3.68 11.53 3.78
N ILE A 22 2.49 11.12 3.39
CA ILE A 22 1.50 10.57 4.31
C ILE A 22 1.92 9.17 4.80
N LEU A 23 2.43 8.35 3.89
CA LEU A 23 2.61 6.92 4.17
C LEU A 23 4.04 6.51 4.48
N LYS A 24 5.03 7.08 3.81
CA LYS A 24 6.41 6.61 3.89
C LYS A 24 7.01 6.71 5.29
N ASN A 25 6.62 7.72 6.06
CA ASN A 25 7.14 7.93 7.41
C ASN A 25 6.53 7.01 8.46
N GLN A 26 5.39 6.41 8.16
CA GLN A 26 4.65 5.58 9.11
C GLN A 26 4.78 4.09 8.83
N LEU A 27 5.26 3.72 7.67
CA LEU A 27 5.26 2.34 7.20
C LEU A 27 6.68 1.87 6.87
N THR A 28 6.88 0.55 6.93
CA THR A 28 8.11 -0.06 6.43
C THR A 28 8.13 0.03 4.91
N ILE A 29 9.32 -0.20 4.32
CA ILE A 29 9.46 -0.19 2.87
C ILE A 29 8.51 -1.21 2.22
N LYS A 30 8.41 -2.41 2.80
CA LYS A 30 7.53 -3.45 2.26
C LYS A 30 6.06 -3.05 2.33
N GLU A 31 5.65 -2.47 3.45
CA GLU A 31 4.29 -1.97 3.62
C GLU A 31 3.98 -0.85 2.63
N TYR A 32 4.91 0.08 2.46
CA TYR A 32 4.76 1.17 1.50
C TYR A 32 4.60 0.65 0.07
N ARG A 33 5.37 -0.37 -0.31
CA ARG A 33 5.25 -1.01 -1.62
C ARG A 33 3.88 -1.64 -1.83
N ILE A 34 3.32 -2.25 -0.79
CA ILE A 34 1.95 -2.78 -0.85
C ILE A 34 0.97 -1.65 -1.13
N CYS A 35 1.15 -0.49 -0.50
CA CYS A 35 0.29 0.67 -0.74
C CYS A 35 0.36 1.15 -2.19
N LEU A 36 1.56 1.19 -2.78
CA LEU A 36 1.73 1.55 -4.18
C LEU A 36 0.94 0.63 -5.09
N LEU A 37 1.02 -0.67 -4.84
CA LEU A 37 0.32 -1.66 -5.64
C LEU A 37 -1.20 -1.59 -5.47
N ILE A 38 -1.68 -1.31 -4.26
CA ILE A 38 -3.11 -1.09 -4.01
C ILE A 38 -3.59 0.12 -4.82
N ARG A 39 -2.84 1.22 -4.77
CA ARG A 39 -3.23 2.44 -5.49
C ARG A 39 -3.30 2.23 -6.99
N LEU A 40 -2.46 1.36 -7.52
CA LEU A 40 -2.46 0.99 -8.93
C LEU A 40 -3.47 -0.11 -9.26
N LYS A 41 -4.28 -0.50 -8.28
CA LYS A 41 -5.40 -1.45 -8.42
C LYS A 41 -5.01 -2.88 -8.73
N PHE A 42 -3.84 -3.31 -8.29
CA PHE A 42 -3.48 -4.72 -8.35
C PHE A 42 -4.31 -5.53 -7.36
N SER A 43 -4.66 -6.76 -7.72
CA SER A 43 -5.40 -7.63 -6.81
C SER A 43 -4.52 -8.09 -5.64
N PRO A 44 -5.12 -8.48 -4.49
CA PRO A 44 -4.34 -8.98 -3.36
C PRO A 44 -3.47 -10.18 -3.71
N THR A 45 -3.93 -11.07 -4.57
CA THR A 45 -3.15 -12.23 -5.00
C THR A 45 -1.89 -11.81 -5.76
N ILE A 46 -2.01 -10.86 -6.67
CA ILE A 46 -0.88 -10.34 -7.43
C ILE A 46 0.08 -9.60 -6.49
N ILE A 47 -0.45 -8.79 -5.59
CA ILE A 47 0.37 -8.08 -4.59
C ILE A 47 1.18 -9.08 -3.78
N GLY A 48 0.56 -10.14 -3.30
CA GLY A 48 1.25 -11.18 -2.54
C GLY A 48 2.38 -11.82 -3.33
N ASN A 49 2.14 -12.11 -4.60
CA ASN A 49 3.16 -12.69 -5.47
C ASN A 49 4.36 -11.75 -5.65
N ILE A 50 4.10 -10.46 -5.79
CA ILE A 50 5.17 -9.47 -6.00
C ILE A 50 6.00 -9.26 -4.74
N VAL A 51 5.35 -9.16 -3.58
CA VAL A 51 6.04 -8.84 -2.31
C VAL A 51 6.42 -10.09 -1.51
N GLY A 52 6.07 -11.29 -1.99
CA GLY A 52 6.44 -12.54 -1.33
C GLY A 52 5.60 -12.88 -0.12
N LEU A 53 4.32 -12.57 -0.15
CA LEU A 53 3.38 -12.89 0.93
C LEU A 53 2.23 -13.76 0.43
N SER A 54 1.68 -14.58 1.33
CA SER A 54 0.42 -15.27 1.06
C SER A 54 -0.75 -14.28 1.06
N ASN A 55 -1.92 -14.72 0.59
CA ASN A 55 -3.13 -13.89 0.64
C ASN A 55 -3.45 -13.47 2.08
N SER A 56 -3.30 -14.39 3.04
CA SER A 56 -3.50 -14.10 4.46
C SER A 56 -2.50 -13.05 4.95
N GLY A 57 -1.24 -13.16 4.52
CA GLY A 57 -0.19 -12.19 4.87
C GLY A 57 -0.48 -10.81 4.34
N VAL A 58 -0.95 -10.70 3.11
CA VAL A 58 -1.34 -9.41 2.51
C VAL A 58 -2.52 -8.81 3.28
N SER A 59 -3.54 -9.61 3.59
CA SER A 59 -4.70 -9.14 4.36
C SER A 59 -4.31 -8.65 5.74
N LEU A 60 -3.44 -9.40 6.43
CA LEU A 60 -2.97 -9.01 7.76
C LEU A 60 -2.16 -7.72 7.71
N SER A 61 -1.28 -7.57 6.71
CA SER A 61 -0.50 -6.35 6.53
C SER A 61 -1.40 -5.14 6.30
N ARG A 62 -2.43 -5.29 5.45
CA ARG A 62 -3.37 -4.22 5.16
C ARG A 62 -4.13 -3.78 6.42
N LYS A 63 -4.57 -4.75 7.23
CA LYS A 63 -5.25 -4.45 8.48
C LYS A 63 -4.33 -3.71 9.47
N ARG A 64 -3.08 -4.15 9.60
CA ARG A 64 -2.09 -3.50 10.45
C ARG A 64 -1.78 -2.07 9.98
N MET A 65 -1.68 -1.87 8.68
CA MET A 65 -1.44 -0.55 8.11
C MET A 65 -2.61 0.39 8.39
N LEU A 66 -3.84 -0.11 8.34
CA LEU A 66 -5.01 0.69 8.69
C LEU A 66 -4.91 1.22 10.13
N GLU A 67 -4.50 0.36 11.06
CA GLU A 67 -4.30 0.77 12.45
C GLU A 67 -3.19 1.81 12.59
N LYS A 68 -2.07 1.62 11.89
CA LYS A 68 -0.92 2.53 11.95
C LYS A 68 -1.24 3.90 11.36
N VAL A 69 -1.89 3.94 10.22
CA VAL A 69 -2.08 5.17 9.46
C VAL A 69 -3.34 5.91 9.88
N CYS A 70 -4.43 5.17 10.08
CA CYS A 70 -5.73 5.76 10.40
C CYS A 70 -6.08 5.73 11.88
N GLY A 71 -5.34 4.96 12.69
CA GLY A 71 -5.64 4.80 14.10
C GLY A 71 -6.96 4.11 14.37
N LYS A 72 -7.45 3.34 13.40
CA LYS A 72 -8.75 2.67 13.48
C LYS A 72 -8.59 1.17 13.39
N ASP A 73 -9.50 0.45 13.99
CA ASP A 73 -9.70 -0.96 13.76
C ASP A 73 -10.61 -1.13 12.54
N GLY A 74 -10.41 -2.19 11.78
CA GLY A 74 -11.21 -2.42 10.58
C GLY A 74 -10.70 -3.59 9.77
N THR A 75 -11.17 -3.70 8.53
CA THR A 75 -10.80 -4.79 7.63
C THR A 75 -9.75 -4.35 6.61
N ALA A 76 -9.16 -5.34 5.93
CA ALA A 76 -8.23 -5.07 4.83
C ALA A 76 -8.90 -4.24 3.73
N LYS A 77 -10.18 -4.47 3.46
CA LYS A 77 -10.93 -3.68 2.47
C LYS A 77 -11.06 -2.22 2.87
N ASP A 78 -11.17 -1.94 4.16
CA ASP A 78 -11.23 -0.56 4.66
C ASP A 78 -9.93 0.16 4.35
N PHE A 79 -8.79 -0.51 4.47
CA PHE A 79 -7.51 0.08 4.11
C PHE A 79 -7.42 0.36 2.60
N ASP A 80 -7.90 -0.57 1.78
CA ASP A 80 -7.93 -0.38 0.33
C ASP A 80 -8.76 0.85 -0.05
N LYS A 81 -9.92 1.02 0.57
CA LYS A 81 -10.76 2.19 0.35
C LYS A 81 -10.05 3.48 0.73
N PHE A 82 -9.33 3.47 1.85
CA PHE A 82 -8.54 4.61 2.29
C PHE A 82 -7.49 4.98 1.24
N ILE A 83 -6.71 4.01 0.78
CA ILE A 83 -5.65 4.24 -0.21
C ILE A 83 -6.23 4.75 -1.53
N LEU A 84 -7.32 4.14 -2.00
CA LEU A 84 -7.94 4.54 -3.26
C LEU A 84 -8.66 5.89 -3.18
N SER A 85 -8.96 6.36 -1.98
CA SER A 85 -9.59 7.67 -1.78
C SER A 85 -8.58 8.82 -1.76
N LEU A 86 -7.29 8.53 -1.64
CA LEU A 86 -6.25 9.56 -1.63
C LEU A 86 -6.13 10.20 -3.02
N VAL A 87 -6.13 11.49 -3.07
CA VAL A 87 -6.01 12.26 -4.31
C VAL A 87 -4.98 13.37 -4.21
#